data_15510af2e6efe93f02a5aa1472efb888
#
_entry.id   15510af2e6efe93f02a5aa1472efb888
#
_cell.length_a   1.000
_cell.length_b   1.000
_cell.length_c   1.000
_cell.angle_alpha   90.00
_cell.angle_beta   90.00
_cell.angle_gamma   90.00
#
_symmetry.space_group_name_H-M   'P 1'
#
loop_
_entity.id
_entity.type
_entity.pdbx_description
1 polymer ?
#
loop_
_entity_poly.entity_id
_entity_poly.type
_entity_poly.pdbx_seq_one_letter_code
_entity_poly.pdbx_strand_id
1 'polypeptide(L)'
;MLIWRSLVYTFLSLTAIVSVLAGSLPASSTAPPVEVDSDISLMSLAAGLMQQTNCPSSQMKPGLKIGDAKLLWSIGDGDFLQRALIFHSDSLGIAVAYQGTNSSSIFSTLHDLEFLLVPPDWRYAKGLPAEARLFYGFQDAYLQVVDKVYPAIQKYMHLYNETRVSVIGHSLGAAMGLVSAADFNYRIGAGVHSVYLYGLPRVGNPVFADWVDDTFGKKLHWAVNGKDWVPHLGPYQLGYRHPSNCIWINPSNSTHWKLYPGQENVHGFNSINPNWFNFDDHRGVYFHTQIGAELGRCPATVGQD
;
A
#
# COMPACT_ATOMS: atom_id res chain seq x y z
N MET A 1 34.21 -50.03 35.80
CA MET A 1 32.96 -50.06 36.57
C MET A 1 32.34 -48.68 36.38
N LEU A 2 31.52 -48.54 35.33
CA LEU A 2 30.88 -47.27 34.97
C LEU A 2 29.49 -47.19 35.61
N ILE A 3 29.30 -46.10 36.38
CA ILE A 3 28.00 -45.79 36.98
C ILE A 3 27.25 -44.81 36.03
N TRP A 4 26.19 -45.31 35.42
CA TRP A 4 25.23 -44.50 34.66
C TRP A 4 24.34 -43.75 35.65
N ARG A 5 24.35 -42.43 35.61
CA ARG A 5 23.33 -41.59 36.24
C ARG A 5 22.30 -41.22 35.18
N SER A 6 21.09 -41.76 35.32
CA SER A 6 19.91 -41.37 34.59
C SER A 6 19.44 -39.97 35.05
N LEU A 7 19.48 -38.98 34.16
CA LEU A 7 18.83 -37.69 34.36
C LEU A 7 17.39 -37.82 33.89
N VAL A 8 16.46 -37.83 34.84
CA VAL A 8 15.03 -37.68 34.58
C VAL A 8 14.77 -36.21 34.31
N TYR A 9 14.48 -35.86 33.04
CA TYR A 9 13.97 -34.55 32.70
C TYR A 9 12.46 -34.48 33.00
N THR A 10 12.14 -33.79 34.09
CA THR A 10 10.78 -33.39 34.43
C THR A 10 10.40 -32.25 33.47
N PHE A 11 9.56 -32.55 32.50
CA PHE A 11 8.88 -31.53 31.69
C PHE A 11 7.89 -30.79 32.59
N LEU A 12 8.27 -29.63 33.10
CA LEU A 12 7.35 -28.63 33.61
C LEU A 12 6.72 -27.95 32.38
N SER A 13 5.48 -28.34 32.08
CA SER A 13 4.62 -27.63 31.15
C SER A 13 4.31 -26.25 31.73
N LEU A 14 5.09 -25.25 31.29
CA LEU A 14 4.76 -23.85 31.49
C LEU A 14 3.60 -23.52 30.53
N THR A 15 2.39 -23.77 30.95
CA THR A 15 1.22 -23.13 30.35
C THR A 15 1.27 -21.66 30.71
N ALA A 16 2.01 -20.87 29.91
CA ALA A 16 1.85 -19.44 29.91
C ALA A 16 0.40 -19.15 29.48
N ILE A 17 -0.43 -18.83 30.45
CA ILE A 17 -1.74 -18.21 30.22
C ILE A 17 -1.40 -16.82 29.65
N VAL A 18 -1.32 -16.72 28.33
CA VAL A 18 -1.40 -15.46 27.64
C VAL A 18 -2.85 -15.00 27.84
N SER A 19 -3.06 -14.21 28.89
CA SER A 19 -4.27 -13.39 29.00
C SER A 19 -4.17 -12.35 27.88
N VAL A 20 -4.59 -12.75 26.69
CA VAL A 20 -4.97 -11.79 25.64
C VAL A 20 -6.11 -11.00 26.28
N LEU A 21 -5.83 -9.75 26.66
CA LEU A 21 -6.88 -8.75 26.81
C LEU A 21 -7.63 -8.75 25.50
N ALA A 22 -8.73 -9.48 25.47
CA ALA A 22 -9.70 -9.43 24.39
C ALA A 22 -10.40 -8.07 24.48
N GLY A 23 -9.68 -7.01 24.14
CA GLY A 23 -10.30 -5.81 23.66
C GLY A 23 -11.12 -6.26 22.44
N SER A 24 -12.43 -6.06 22.47
CA SER A 24 -13.28 -6.33 21.33
C SER A 24 -12.64 -5.67 20.10
N LEU A 25 -12.30 -6.49 19.09
CA LEU A 25 -11.83 -5.94 17.81
C LEU A 25 -12.86 -4.88 17.39
N PRO A 26 -12.42 -3.69 16.98
CA PRO A 26 -13.34 -2.64 16.54
C PRO A 26 -14.28 -3.21 15.48
N ALA A 27 -15.56 -2.90 15.56
CA ALA A 27 -16.58 -3.50 14.70
C ALA A 27 -16.30 -3.18 13.22
N SER A 28 -16.45 -4.19 12.36
CA SER A 28 -16.44 -4.01 10.91
C SER A 28 -17.62 -3.16 10.47
N SER A 29 -17.43 -2.32 9.43
CA SER A 29 -18.52 -1.51 8.88
C SER A 29 -19.57 -2.38 8.18
N THR A 30 -20.83 -2.04 8.38
CA THR A 30 -21.99 -2.64 7.69
C THR A 30 -22.70 -1.61 6.79
N ALA A 31 -22.08 -0.45 6.56
CA ALA A 31 -22.64 0.60 5.71
C ALA A 31 -22.84 0.09 4.27
N PRO A 32 -23.95 0.43 3.62
CA PRO A 32 -24.17 0.04 2.22
C PRO A 32 -23.16 0.73 1.31
N PRO A 33 -22.85 0.13 0.13
CA PRO A 33 -22.00 0.76 -0.86
C PRO A 33 -22.64 2.04 -1.43
N VAL A 34 -21.79 2.99 -1.80
CA VAL A 34 -22.19 4.24 -2.42
C VAL A 34 -21.46 4.43 -3.75
N GLU A 35 -21.93 5.39 -4.56
CA GLU A 35 -21.23 5.78 -5.77
C GLU A 35 -19.88 6.40 -5.43
N VAL A 36 -18.90 6.22 -6.31
CA VAL A 36 -17.59 6.85 -6.18
C VAL A 36 -17.72 8.32 -6.59
N ASP A 37 -17.50 9.23 -5.64
CA ASP A 37 -17.49 10.68 -5.87
C ASP A 37 -16.10 11.23 -6.22
N SER A 38 -15.09 10.37 -6.29
CA SER A 38 -13.73 10.71 -6.64
C SER A 38 -13.56 10.92 -8.14
N ASP A 39 -12.59 11.75 -8.54
CA ASP A 39 -12.24 11.93 -9.94
C ASP A 39 -11.56 10.66 -10.50
N ILE A 40 -12.29 9.92 -11.32
CA ILE A 40 -11.82 8.69 -11.96
C ILE A 40 -10.64 8.96 -12.89
N SER A 41 -10.57 10.14 -13.51
CA SER A 41 -9.46 10.50 -14.41
C SER A 41 -8.14 10.62 -13.64
N LEU A 42 -8.16 11.14 -12.41
CA LEU A 42 -7.00 11.19 -11.53
C LEU A 42 -6.60 9.81 -11.03
N MET A 43 -7.56 8.95 -10.74
CA MET A 43 -7.28 7.55 -10.36
C MET A 43 -6.69 6.79 -11.55
N SER A 44 -7.19 7.01 -12.76
CA SER A 44 -6.64 6.43 -14.00
C SER A 44 -5.21 6.93 -14.27
N LEU A 45 -4.97 8.24 -14.12
CA LEU A 45 -3.63 8.83 -14.24
C LEU A 45 -2.66 8.21 -13.24
N ALA A 46 -3.04 8.18 -11.96
CA ALA A 46 -2.22 7.57 -10.91
C ALA A 46 -1.92 6.09 -11.21
N ALA A 47 -2.89 5.32 -11.74
CA ALA A 47 -2.68 3.94 -12.18
C ALA A 47 -1.64 3.85 -13.30
N GLY A 48 -1.65 4.79 -14.26
CA GLY A 48 -0.65 4.88 -15.33
C GLY A 48 0.76 5.21 -14.79
N LEU A 49 0.88 6.15 -13.85
CA LEU A 49 2.16 6.45 -13.19
C LEU A 49 2.68 5.24 -12.41
N MET A 50 1.77 4.51 -11.75
CA MET A 50 2.08 3.26 -11.07
C MET A 50 2.54 2.19 -12.09
N GLN A 51 1.82 1.99 -13.20
CA GLN A 51 2.22 1.05 -14.24
C GLN A 51 3.63 1.31 -14.77
N GLN A 52 4.04 2.57 -14.90
CA GLN A 52 5.39 2.90 -15.37
C GLN A 52 6.47 2.32 -14.45
N THR A 53 6.22 2.13 -13.15
CA THR A 53 7.19 1.51 -12.25
C THR A 53 7.50 0.05 -12.61
N ASN A 54 6.60 -0.64 -13.30
CA ASN A 54 6.74 -2.02 -13.77
C ASN A 54 7.51 -2.12 -15.10
N CYS A 55 7.73 -1.00 -15.79
CA CYS A 55 8.39 -1.00 -17.09
C CYS A 55 9.91 -1.26 -16.97
N PRO A 56 10.57 -1.74 -18.04
CA PRO A 56 12.04 -1.90 -18.06
C PRO A 56 12.77 -0.60 -17.74
N SER A 57 13.90 -0.67 -17.04
CA SER A 57 14.69 0.51 -16.66
C SER A 57 15.13 1.36 -17.85
N SER A 58 15.29 0.76 -19.03
CA SER A 58 15.57 1.48 -20.28
C SER A 58 14.50 2.50 -20.68
N GLN A 59 13.29 2.34 -20.18
CA GLN A 59 12.14 3.22 -20.42
C GLN A 59 11.88 4.22 -19.27
N MET A 60 12.80 4.30 -18.29
CA MET A 60 12.67 5.23 -17.14
C MET A 60 13.55 6.46 -17.30
N LYS A 61 13.49 7.07 -18.48
CA LYS A 61 14.30 8.26 -18.78
C LYS A 61 13.56 9.52 -18.32
N PRO A 62 14.22 10.43 -17.56
CA PRO A 62 13.66 11.74 -17.27
C PRO A 62 13.17 12.44 -18.55
N GLY A 63 11.99 13.05 -18.46
CA GLY A 63 11.32 13.66 -19.60
C GLY A 63 10.22 12.83 -20.25
N LEU A 64 10.11 11.52 -19.93
CA LEU A 64 8.99 10.69 -20.36
C LEU A 64 7.66 11.28 -19.88
N LYS A 65 6.66 11.35 -20.75
CA LYS A 65 5.33 11.85 -20.45
C LYS A 65 4.31 10.71 -20.36
N ILE A 66 3.44 10.76 -19.36
CA ILE A 66 2.32 9.85 -19.13
C ILE A 66 1.13 10.71 -18.70
N GLY A 67 0.11 10.83 -19.56
CA GLY A 67 -0.94 11.82 -19.35
C GLY A 67 -0.34 13.24 -19.27
N ASP A 68 -0.70 13.99 -18.22
CA ASP A 68 -0.15 15.31 -17.91
C ASP A 68 1.16 15.25 -17.11
N ALA A 69 1.59 14.07 -16.70
CA ALA A 69 2.75 13.90 -15.84
C ALA A 69 4.05 13.71 -16.66
N LYS A 70 5.14 14.26 -16.15
CA LYS A 70 6.49 14.13 -16.69
C LYS A 70 7.39 13.44 -15.66
N LEU A 71 8.04 12.35 -16.05
CA LEU A 71 9.04 11.67 -15.22
C LEU A 71 10.25 12.58 -14.98
N LEU A 72 10.63 12.74 -13.72
CA LEU A 72 11.74 13.59 -13.28
C LEU A 72 12.93 12.76 -12.81
N TRP A 73 12.67 11.66 -12.10
CA TRP A 73 13.69 10.89 -11.43
C TRP A 73 13.22 9.48 -11.11
N SER A 74 14.18 8.56 -10.97
CA SER A 74 13.95 7.17 -10.60
C SER A 74 15.03 6.64 -9.69
N ILE A 75 14.68 5.68 -8.84
CA ILE A 75 15.61 4.86 -8.05
C ILE A 75 15.11 3.42 -8.01
N GLY A 76 16.03 2.50 -7.73
CA GLY A 76 15.75 1.08 -7.59
C GLY A 76 15.71 0.35 -8.93
N ASP A 77 16.02 -0.93 -8.88
CA ASP A 77 15.98 -1.85 -10.02
C ASP A 77 14.64 -2.62 -10.10
N GLY A 78 13.90 -2.63 -8.98
CA GLY A 78 12.63 -3.33 -8.85
C GLY A 78 12.76 -4.79 -8.45
N ASP A 79 13.98 -5.25 -8.12
CA ASP A 79 14.28 -6.59 -7.63
C ASP A 79 14.97 -6.52 -6.27
N PHE A 80 16.21 -6.04 -6.19
CA PHE A 80 16.95 -5.90 -4.93
C PHE A 80 16.57 -4.63 -4.16
N LEU A 81 16.35 -3.54 -4.87
CA LEU A 81 15.91 -2.28 -4.30
C LEU A 81 14.56 -1.89 -4.91
N GLN A 82 13.56 -1.70 -4.05
CA GLN A 82 12.24 -1.27 -4.51
C GLN A 82 12.33 -0.02 -5.37
N ARG A 83 11.59 -0.03 -6.48
CA ARG A 83 11.62 1.08 -7.42
C ARG A 83 10.69 2.19 -6.96
N ALA A 84 11.19 3.42 -7.02
CA ALA A 84 10.37 4.62 -6.87
C ALA A 84 10.63 5.57 -8.04
N LEU A 85 9.55 6.12 -8.60
CA LEU A 85 9.58 7.11 -9.66
C LEU A 85 8.98 8.41 -9.14
N ILE A 86 9.61 9.54 -9.49
CA ILE A 86 9.08 10.88 -9.18
C ILE A 86 8.68 11.58 -10.47
N PHE A 87 7.46 12.08 -10.49
CA PHE A 87 6.88 12.82 -11.60
C PHE A 87 6.51 14.25 -11.17
N HIS A 88 6.42 15.17 -12.14
CA HIS A 88 5.65 16.38 -12.00
C HIS A 88 4.43 16.29 -12.88
N SER A 89 3.26 16.53 -12.31
CA SER A 89 1.97 16.53 -12.96
C SER A 89 1.22 17.81 -12.63
N ASP A 90 0.55 18.39 -13.61
CA ASP A 90 -0.28 19.58 -13.40
C ASP A 90 -1.44 19.27 -12.45
N SER A 91 -1.97 18.04 -12.49
CA SER A 91 -3.09 17.61 -11.65
C SER A 91 -2.66 17.11 -10.27
N LEU A 92 -1.53 16.37 -10.17
CA LEU A 92 -1.10 15.69 -8.93
C LEU A 92 0.05 16.38 -8.19
N GLY A 93 0.66 17.42 -8.77
CA GLY A 93 1.85 18.06 -8.22
C GLY A 93 3.09 17.18 -8.36
N ILE A 94 3.94 17.13 -7.34
CA ILE A 94 5.05 16.17 -7.27
C ILE A 94 4.48 14.83 -6.85
N ALA A 95 4.44 13.88 -7.77
CA ALA A 95 3.89 12.55 -7.53
C ALA A 95 5.02 11.52 -7.38
N VAL A 96 5.01 10.74 -6.31
CA VAL A 96 5.90 9.60 -6.12
C VAL A 96 5.13 8.29 -6.28
N ALA A 97 5.61 7.41 -7.17
CA ALA A 97 5.02 6.10 -7.41
C ALA A 97 5.99 5.00 -6.95
N TYR A 98 5.50 4.08 -6.10
CA TYR A 98 6.26 2.94 -5.59
C TYR A 98 5.83 1.65 -6.27
N GLN A 99 6.79 0.92 -6.82
CA GLN A 99 6.56 -0.38 -7.43
C GLN A 99 6.19 -1.43 -6.37
N GLY A 100 5.29 -2.35 -6.75
CA GLY A 100 5.04 -3.57 -6.01
C GLY A 100 6.16 -4.60 -6.19
N THR A 101 6.05 -5.74 -5.51
CA THR A 101 6.95 -6.88 -5.72
C THR A 101 6.80 -7.41 -7.15
N ASN A 102 7.91 -7.83 -7.78
CA ASN A 102 7.87 -8.43 -9.10
C ASN A 102 6.96 -9.68 -9.11
N SER A 103 6.12 -9.81 -10.13
CA SER A 103 5.03 -10.79 -10.20
C SER A 103 5.46 -12.25 -10.01
N SER A 104 6.69 -12.59 -10.38
CA SER A 104 7.24 -13.96 -10.24
C SER A 104 7.59 -14.34 -8.79
N SER A 105 7.80 -13.36 -7.91
CA SER A 105 8.21 -13.55 -6.51
C SER A 105 7.18 -13.10 -5.48
N ILE A 106 6.04 -12.54 -5.94
CA ILE A 106 5.03 -11.98 -5.03
C ILE A 106 4.54 -13.00 -4.01
N PHE A 107 4.32 -14.25 -4.45
CA PHE A 107 3.87 -15.34 -3.60
C PHE A 107 4.89 -15.73 -2.54
N SER A 108 6.14 -15.96 -2.94
CA SER A 108 7.19 -16.34 -2.01
C SER A 108 7.48 -15.20 -1.04
N THR A 109 7.62 -13.98 -1.55
CA THR A 109 7.92 -12.82 -0.71
C THR A 109 6.83 -12.50 0.30
N LEU A 110 5.55 -12.60 -0.09
CA LEU A 110 4.44 -12.28 0.81
C LEU A 110 4.03 -13.47 1.70
N HIS A 111 4.29 -14.70 1.28
CA HIS A 111 4.03 -15.90 2.07
C HIS A 111 5.03 -16.08 3.22
N ASP A 112 6.29 -15.67 3.01
CA ASP A 112 7.36 -15.79 4.00
C ASP A 112 7.39 -14.61 5.00
N LEU A 113 6.44 -13.67 4.91
CA LEU A 113 6.38 -12.54 5.81
C LEU A 113 5.92 -12.97 7.21
N GLU A 114 6.80 -12.80 8.19
CA GLU A 114 6.40 -12.79 9.59
C GLU A 114 5.55 -11.54 9.85
N PHE A 115 4.25 -11.72 10.11
CA PHE A 115 3.31 -10.61 10.38
C PHE A 115 3.60 -9.95 11.73
N LEU A 116 4.71 -9.21 11.81
CA LEU A 116 5.16 -8.54 13.01
C LEU A 116 4.78 -7.05 12.99
N LEU A 117 3.91 -6.66 13.92
CA LEU A 117 3.56 -5.26 14.18
C LEU A 117 4.61 -4.61 15.09
N VAL A 118 5.28 -3.58 14.59
CA VAL A 118 6.32 -2.83 15.31
C VAL A 118 5.97 -1.35 15.44
N PRO A 119 6.58 -0.62 16.40
CA PRO A 119 6.44 0.83 16.45
C PRO A 119 6.88 1.50 15.14
N PRO A 120 6.30 2.67 14.80
CA PRO A 120 6.79 3.49 13.70
C PRO A 120 8.27 3.87 13.87
N ASP A 121 8.99 4.00 12.76
CA ASP A 121 10.38 4.48 12.77
C ASP A 121 10.47 5.90 13.36
N TRP A 122 11.56 6.18 14.07
CA TRP A 122 11.77 7.45 14.76
C TRP A 122 11.68 8.68 13.84
N ARG A 123 11.92 8.54 12.53
CA ARG A 123 11.86 9.63 11.53
C ARG A 123 10.49 10.27 11.47
N TYR A 124 9.42 9.49 11.67
CA TYR A 124 8.03 9.95 11.57
C TYR A 124 7.13 9.52 12.73
N ALA A 125 7.66 8.78 13.69
CA ALA A 125 6.88 8.33 14.86
C ALA A 125 6.18 9.46 15.61
N LYS A 126 6.78 10.66 15.64
CA LYS A 126 6.18 11.84 16.28
C LYS A 126 4.92 12.35 15.57
N GLY A 127 4.70 11.98 14.32
CA GLY A 127 3.51 12.30 13.56
C GLY A 127 2.35 11.32 13.76
N LEU A 128 2.58 10.23 14.53
CA LEU A 128 1.58 9.17 14.76
C LEU A 128 1.25 9.01 16.24
N PRO A 129 0.08 8.45 16.58
CA PRO A 129 -0.23 8.04 17.95
C PRO A 129 0.80 7.05 18.50
N ALA A 130 1.08 7.09 19.80
CA ALA A 130 2.10 6.28 20.45
C ALA A 130 1.80 4.76 20.35
N GLU A 131 0.53 4.39 20.29
CA GLU A 131 0.03 3.02 20.17
C GLU A 131 -0.03 2.52 18.73
N ALA A 132 0.22 3.38 17.73
CA ALA A 132 0.27 2.97 16.33
C ALA A 132 1.35 1.90 16.14
N ARG A 133 1.02 0.87 15.37
CA ARG A 133 1.93 -0.20 14.97
C ARG A 133 1.80 -0.44 13.49
N LEU A 134 2.93 -0.65 12.83
CA LEU A 134 3.01 -0.93 11.40
C LEU A 134 3.65 -2.29 11.17
N PHE A 135 3.32 -2.91 10.06
CA PHE A 135 3.99 -4.13 9.65
C PHE A 135 5.47 -3.86 9.37
N TYR A 136 6.34 -4.64 10.04
CA TYR A 136 7.79 -4.48 9.96
C TYR A 136 8.31 -4.47 8.52
N GLY A 137 7.92 -5.47 7.70
CA GLY A 137 8.43 -5.62 6.35
C GLY A 137 8.06 -4.47 5.40
N PHE A 138 6.88 -3.86 5.55
CA PHE A 138 6.48 -2.71 4.73
C PHE A 138 7.23 -1.44 5.14
N GLN A 139 7.42 -1.28 6.45
CA GLN A 139 8.22 -0.18 6.97
C GLN A 139 9.68 -0.30 6.55
N ASP A 140 10.28 -1.50 6.66
CA ASP A 140 11.65 -1.77 6.24
C ASP A 140 11.86 -1.50 4.75
N ALA A 141 10.97 -2.00 3.89
CA ALA A 141 11.04 -1.74 2.44
C ALA A 141 11.01 -0.23 2.11
N TYR A 142 10.17 0.54 2.81
CA TYR A 142 10.14 2.00 2.67
C TYR A 142 11.45 2.64 3.14
N LEU A 143 11.98 2.22 4.27
CA LEU A 143 13.20 2.78 4.87
C LEU A 143 14.45 2.58 4.00
N GLN A 144 14.49 1.55 3.16
CA GLN A 144 15.58 1.32 2.22
C GLN A 144 15.70 2.41 1.14
N VAL A 145 14.63 3.10 0.83
CA VAL A 145 14.58 4.10 -0.26
C VAL A 145 14.40 5.55 0.22
N VAL A 146 13.84 5.77 1.41
CA VAL A 146 13.38 7.09 1.86
C VAL A 146 14.50 8.13 1.92
N ASP A 147 15.70 7.73 2.33
CA ASP A 147 16.84 8.66 2.46
C ASP A 147 17.31 9.23 1.11
N LYS A 148 16.83 8.68 -0.01
CA LYS A 148 17.05 9.22 -1.35
C LYS A 148 15.78 9.82 -1.96
N VAL A 149 14.63 9.20 -1.70
CA VAL A 149 13.33 9.66 -2.24
C VAL A 149 12.92 11.01 -1.63
N TYR A 150 13.02 11.17 -0.32
CA TYR A 150 12.58 12.39 0.34
C TYR A 150 13.38 13.65 -0.09
N PRO A 151 14.72 13.63 -0.12
CA PRO A 151 15.47 14.77 -0.65
C PRO A 151 15.19 15.07 -2.13
N ALA A 152 14.93 14.03 -2.94
CA ALA A 152 14.56 14.22 -4.33
C ALA A 152 13.20 14.93 -4.47
N ILE A 153 12.19 14.54 -3.65
CA ILE A 153 10.90 15.23 -3.60
C ILE A 153 11.10 16.71 -3.23
N GLN A 154 11.84 17.01 -2.16
CA GLN A 154 12.11 18.39 -1.73
C GLN A 154 12.78 19.21 -2.86
N LYS A 155 13.78 18.63 -3.55
CA LYS A 155 14.43 19.24 -4.69
C LYS A 155 13.43 19.62 -5.78
N TYR A 156 12.53 18.72 -6.15
CA TYR A 156 11.59 18.96 -7.24
C TYR A 156 10.43 19.86 -6.81
N MET A 157 9.98 19.81 -5.56
CA MET A 157 9.06 20.82 -5.02
C MET A 157 9.63 22.23 -5.18
N HIS A 158 10.91 22.42 -4.81
CA HIS A 158 11.58 23.71 -4.97
C HIS A 158 11.75 24.10 -6.45
N LEU A 159 12.19 23.18 -7.29
CA LEU A 159 12.48 23.44 -8.71
C LEU A 159 11.22 23.81 -9.51
N TYR A 160 10.09 23.21 -9.18
CA TYR A 160 8.80 23.44 -9.86
C TYR A 160 7.91 24.43 -9.11
N ASN A 161 8.38 25.00 -8.00
CA ASN A 161 7.58 25.86 -7.09
C ASN A 161 6.23 25.17 -6.74
N GLU A 162 6.27 23.86 -6.46
CA GLU A 162 5.11 23.04 -6.19
C GLU A 162 5.04 22.69 -4.69
N THR A 163 3.86 22.83 -4.10
CA THR A 163 3.62 22.49 -2.69
C THR A 163 2.83 21.20 -2.51
N ARG A 164 2.17 20.72 -3.59
CA ARG A 164 1.38 19.51 -3.57
C ARG A 164 2.30 18.29 -3.76
N VAL A 165 2.15 17.30 -2.88
CA VAL A 165 2.82 16.00 -3.01
C VAL A 165 1.77 14.91 -3.01
N SER A 166 1.76 14.08 -4.06
CA SER A 166 0.87 12.92 -4.17
C SER A 166 1.67 11.63 -4.07
N VAL A 167 1.10 10.62 -3.42
CA VAL A 167 1.72 9.32 -3.21
C VAL A 167 0.91 8.24 -3.92
N ILE A 168 1.60 7.36 -4.64
CA ILE A 168 0.97 6.34 -5.48
C ILE A 168 1.66 4.99 -5.24
N GLY A 169 0.90 3.89 -5.24
CA GLY A 169 1.49 2.57 -5.10
C GLY A 169 0.54 1.42 -5.43
N HIS A 170 1.12 0.25 -5.72
CA HIS A 170 0.38 -0.99 -5.93
C HIS A 170 1.03 -2.12 -5.12
N SER A 171 0.22 -3.02 -4.53
CA SER A 171 0.74 -4.18 -3.81
C SER A 171 1.65 -3.77 -2.64
N LEU A 172 2.85 -4.34 -2.51
CA LEU A 172 3.90 -3.88 -1.59
C LEU A 172 4.16 -2.37 -1.75
N GLY A 173 4.17 -1.85 -2.99
CA GLY A 173 4.33 -0.41 -3.23
C GLY A 173 3.15 0.41 -2.70
N ALA A 174 1.95 -0.15 -2.61
CA ALA A 174 0.81 0.52 -1.94
C ALA A 174 1.04 0.60 -0.42
N ALA A 175 1.54 -0.46 0.19
CA ALA A 175 1.89 -0.46 1.60
C ALA A 175 3.02 0.54 1.90
N MET A 176 4.12 0.53 1.11
CA MET A 176 5.19 1.53 1.19
C MET A 176 4.65 2.94 0.97
N GLY A 177 3.73 3.12 0.03
CA GLY A 177 3.07 4.38 -0.24
C GLY A 177 2.30 4.91 0.97
N LEU A 178 1.58 4.06 1.68
CA LEU A 178 0.85 4.48 2.88
C LEU A 178 1.80 4.87 4.02
N VAL A 179 2.90 4.13 4.22
CA VAL A 179 3.97 4.50 5.17
C VAL A 179 4.64 5.81 4.75
N SER A 180 4.92 5.97 3.46
CA SER A 180 5.48 7.19 2.87
C SER A 180 4.57 8.40 3.07
N ALA A 181 3.25 8.21 2.88
CA ALA A 181 2.27 9.27 3.11
C ALA A 181 2.25 9.73 4.57
N ALA A 182 2.37 8.79 5.52
CA ALA A 182 2.47 9.12 6.95
C ALA A 182 3.73 9.92 7.26
N ASP A 183 4.88 9.51 6.74
CA ASP A 183 6.15 10.21 6.89
C ASP A 183 6.12 11.61 6.26
N PHE A 184 5.65 11.72 5.03
CA PHE A 184 5.61 13.00 4.31
C PHE A 184 4.60 13.96 4.93
N ASN A 185 3.47 13.46 5.42
CA ASN A 185 2.50 14.29 6.12
C ASN A 185 3.11 14.95 7.38
N TYR A 186 4.02 14.26 8.04
CA TYR A 186 4.75 14.81 9.18
C TYR A 186 5.86 15.78 8.75
N ARG A 187 6.65 15.43 7.71
CA ARG A 187 7.86 16.19 7.33
C ARG A 187 7.63 17.32 6.33
N ILE A 188 6.54 17.29 5.55
CA ILE A 188 6.20 18.32 4.57
C ILE A 188 5.18 19.27 5.21
N GLY A 189 5.51 20.55 5.33
CA GLY A 189 4.67 21.52 6.04
C GLY A 189 3.24 21.69 5.48
N ALA A 190 3.04 21.48 4.17
CA ALA A 190 1.72 21.48 3.53
C ALA A 190 1.01 20.10 3.64
N GLY A 191 1.72 19.07 4.14
CA GLY A 191 1.24 17.71 4.18
C GLY A 191 1.12 17.06 2.80
N VAL A 192 0.53 15.86 2.77
CA VAL A 192 0.26 15.12 1.54
C VAL A 192 -1.01 15.64 0.87
N HIS A 193 -0.95 15.86 -0.44
CA HIS A 193 -2.10 16.34 -1.23
C HIS A 193 -3.11 15.24 -1.49
N SER A 194 -2.65 14.08 -2.02
CA SER A 194 -3.49 12.92 -2.30
C SER A 194 -2.68 11.63 -2.24
N VAL A 195 -3.38 10.50 -2.02
CA VAL A 195 -2.81 9.16 -1.91
C VAL A 195 -3.64 8.21 -2.76
N TYR A 196 -3.03 7.52 -3.72
CA TYR A 196 -3.68 6.57 -4.63
C TYR A 196 -3.03 5.19 -4.49
N LEU A 197 -3.78 4.23 -3.94
CA LEU A 197 -3.26 2.90 -3.64
C LEU A 197 -4.11 1.81 -4.29
N TYR A 198 -3.47 0.86 -4.92
CA TYR A 198 -4.12 -0.24 -5.63
C TYR A 198 -3.69 -1.58 -5.04
N GLY A 199 -4.63 -2.49 -4.77
CA GLY A 199 -4.33 -3.78 -4.17
C GLY A 199 -3.60 -3.65 -2.83
N LEU A 200 -4.01 -2.71 -1.97
CA LEU A 200 -3.38 -2.40 -0.69
C LEU A 200 -3.54 -3.55 0.31
N PRO A 201 -2.47 -4.15 0.86
CA PRO A 201 -2.57 -5.02 2.04
C PRO A 201 -2.81 -4.21 3.32
N ARG A 202 -3.20 -4.87 4.43
CA ARG A 202 -3.31 -4.20 5.73
C ARG A 202 -1.93 -3.82 6.24
N VAL A 203 -1.71 -2.52 6.50
CA VAL A 203 -0.38 -1.97 6.80
C VAL A 203 -0.10 -1.89 8.30
N GLY A 204 -1.13 -1.74 9.12
CA GLY A 204 -0.92 -1.53 10.55
C GLY A 204 -2.12 -1.95 11.41
N ASN A 205 -2.04 -1.61 12.68
CA ASN A 205 -3.06 -1.89 13.67
C ASN A 205 -4.26 -0.90 13.57
N PRO A 206 -5.35 -1.13 14.33
CA PRO A 206 -6.51 -0.23 14.33
C PRO A 206 -6.15 1.22 14.62
N VAL A 207 -5.24 1.49 15.55
CA VAL A 207 -4.83 2.86 15.89
C VAL A 207 -4.19 3.58 14.69
N PHE A 208 -3.40 2.84 13.90
CA PHE A 208 -2.85 3.39 12.66
C PHE A 208 -3.93 3.62 11.60
N ALA A 209 -4.87 2.68 11.45
CA ALA A 209 -5.98 2.83 10.49
C ALA A 209 -6.89 4.03 10.84
N ASP A 210 -7.22 4.22 12.12
CA ASP A 210 -8.00 5.37 12.60
C ASP A 210 -7.26 6.69 12.32
N TRP A 211 -5.96 6.72 12.60
CA TRP A 211 -5.13 7.89 12.30
C TRP A 211 -5.08 8.20 10.79
N VAL A 212 -5.02 7.17 9.94
CA VAL A 212 -5.06 7.34 8.46
C VAL A 212 -6.38 7.95 8.04
N ASP A 213 -7.50 7.48 8.58
CA ASP A 213 -8.84 8.00 8.29
C ASP A 213 -8.97 9.48 8.70
N ASP A 214 -8.51 9.81 9.90
CA ASP A 214 -8.57 11.19 10.44
C ASP A 214 -7.64 12.15 9.67
N THR A 215 -6.47 11.66 9.24
CA THR A 215 -5.44 12.49 8.61
C THR A 215 -5.69 12.69 7.12
N PHE A 216 -6.02 11.62 6.41
CA PHE A 216 -6.14 11.68 4.96
C PHE A 216 -7.59 11.81 4.49
N GLY A 217 -8.56 11.17 5.17
CA GLY A 217 -9.98 11.30 4.84
C GLY A 217 -10.24 11.14 3.34
N LYS A 218 -10.76 12.20 2.69
CA LYS A 218 -11.03 12.22 1.24
C LYS A 218 -9.79 12.29 0.36
N LYS A 219 -8.60 12.46 0.92
CA LYS A 219 -7.34 12.47 0.15
C LYS A 219 -6.84 11.06 -0.15
N LEU A 220 -7.33 10.05 0.60
CA LEU A 220 -6.97 8.65 0.38
C LEU A 220 -7.97 8.00 -0.57
N HIS A 221 -7.45 7.50 -1.69
CA HIS A 221 -8.16 6.73 -2.68
C HIS A 221 -7.49 5.36 -2.79
N TRP A 222 -8.17 4.30 -2.36
CA TRP A 222 -7.61 2.98 -2.50
C TRP A 222 -8.61 1.99 -3.05
N ALA A 223 -8.13 1.09 -3.91
CA ALA A 223 -8.98 0.21 -4.67
C ALA A 223 -8.52 -1.24 -4.63
N VAL A 224 -9.51 -2.14 -4.69
CA VAL A 224 -9.34 -3.59 -4.83
C VAL A 224 -10.01 -4.02 -6.13
N ASN A 225 -9.33 -4.85 -6.94
CA ASN A 225 -9.86 -5.39 -8.18
C ASN A 225 -10.36 -6.83 -7.96
N GLY A 226 -11.62 -7.07 -8.30
CA GLY A 226 -12.23 -8.40 -8.27
C GLY A 226 -12.04 -9.16 -6.95
N LYS A 227 -11.46 -10.34 -7.06
CA LYS A 227 -11.20 -11.27 -5.95
C LYS A 227 -9.72 -11.28 -5.53
N ASP A 228 -9.07 -10.13 -5.62
CA ASP A 228 -7.68 -9.95 -5.22
C ASP A 228 -7.45 -10.44 -3.78
N TRP A 229 -6.44 -11.29 -3.58
CA TRP A 229 -6.10 -11.86 -2.29
C TRP A 229 -5.17 -10.96 -1.44
N VAL A 230 -4.38 -10.09 -2.09
CA VAL A 230 -3.36 -9.26 -1.42
C VAL A 230 -3.96 -8.34 -0.35
N PRO A 231 -5.12 -7.70 -0.55
CA PRO A 231 -5.76 -6.91 0.50
C PRO A 231 -6.13 -7.69 1.76
N HIS A 232 -6.16 -9.02 1.70
CA HIS A 232 -6.42 -9.85 2.89
C HIS A 232 -5.15 -10.18 3.70
N LEU A 233 -3.96 -9.83 3.19
CA LEU A 233 -2.70 -9.94 3.94
C LEU A 233 -2.67 -8.93 5.10
N GLY A 234 -1.94 -9.32 6.16
CA GLY A 234 -2.09 -8.68 7.45
C GLY A 234 -3.39 -9.18 8.11
N PRO A 235 -3.38 -10.44 8.65
CA PRO A 235 -4.63 -11.05 9.15
C PRO A 235 -5.31 -10.18 10.21
N TYR A 236 -6.60 -9.92 10.01
CA TYR A 236 -7.43 -9.16 10.95
C TYR A 236 -7.36 -9.75 12.38
N GLN A 237 -7.29 -11.09 12.48
CA GLN A 237 -7.18 -11.80 13.75
C GLN A 237 -5.85 -11.54 14.48
N LEU A 238 -4.81 -11.10 13.76
CA LEU A 238 -3.52 -10.70 14.33
C LEU A 238 -3.46 -9.19 14.64
N GLY A 239 -4.60 -8.50 14.63
CA GLY A 239 -4.69 -7.10 15.00
C GLY A 239 -4.36 -6.13 13.88
N TYR A 240 -4.41 -6.55 12.61
CA TYR A 240 -4.28 -5.66 11.47
C TYR A 240 -5.62 -5.05 11.07
N ARG A 241 -5.58 -3.87 10.43
CA ARG A 241 -6.78 -3.19 9.97
C ARG A 241 -6.52 -2.32 8.74
N HIS A 242 -7.48 -2.30 7.82
CA HIS A 242 -7.53 -1.35 6.72
C HIS A 242 -8.08 0.00 7.15
N PRO A 243 -7.63 1.10 6.50
CA PRO A 243 -8.37 2.37 6.56
C PRO A 243 -9.73 2.24 5.86
N SER A 244 -10.58 3.23 6.09
CA SER A 244 -11.93 3.32 5.53
C SER A 244 -11.96 3.50 4.01
N ASN A 245 -13.16 3.39 3.45
CA ASN A 245 -13.51 3.86 2.10
C ASN A 245 -12.82 3.12 0.95
N CYS A 246 -12.76 1.77 1.04
CA CYS A 246 -12.30 0.95 -0.06
C CYS A 246 -13.21 1.13 -1.30
N ILE A 247 -12.60 1.33 -2.45
CA ILE A 247 -13.28 1.22 -3.74
C ILE A 247 -13.08 -0.21 -4.26
N TRP A 248 -14.18 -0.93 -4.46
CA TRP A 248 -14.13 -2.30 -4.98
C TRP A 248 -14.62 -2.33 -6.42
N ILE A 249 -13.75 -2.78 -7.32
CA ILE A 249 -14.03 -3.02 -8.75
C ILE A 249 -14.55 -4.46 -8.86
N ASN A 250 -15.84 -4.64 -9.10
CA ASN A 250 -16.44 -5.97 -9.15
C ASN A 250 -17.56 -6.03 -10.19
N PRO A 251 -17.48 -6.91 -11.23
CA PRO A 251 -16.40 -7.89 -11.50
C PRO A 251 -15.02 -7.27 -11.72
N SER A 252 -13.96 -8.10 -11.64
CA SER A 252 -12.60 -7.65 -11.95
C SER A 252 -12.49 -7.07 -13.35
N ASN A 253 -11.62 -6.08 -13.54
CA ASN A 253 -11.35 -5.42 -14.81
C ASN A 253 -12.57 -4.72 -15.43
N SER A 254 -13.61 -4.42 -14.66
CA SER A 254 -14.83 -3.78 -15.15
C SER A 254 -14.88 -2.29 -14.81
N THR A 255 -15.89 -1.62 -15.36
CA THR A 255 -16.25 -0.24 -15.03
C THR A 255 -17.26 -0.18 -13.86
N HIS A 256 -17.53 -1.31 -13.21
CA HIS A 256 -18.42 -1.38 -12.05
C HIS A 256 -17.57 -1.29 -10.77
N TRP A 257 -17.49 -0.11 -10.23
CA TRP A 257 -16.86 0.15 -8.95
C TRP A 257 -17.79 0.89 -8.00
N LYS A 258 -17.68 0.55 -6.73
CA LYS A 258 -18.43 1.18 -5.64
C LYS A 258 -17.49 1.48 -4.48
N LEU A 259 -17.76 2.56 -3.78
CA LEU A 259 -17.08 2.87 -2.53
C LEU A 259 -17.83 2.19 -1.37
N TYR A 260 -17.09 1.52 -0.51
CA TYR A 260 -17.58 0.82 0.67
C TYR A 260 -17.15 1.58 1.93
N PRO A 261 -18.06 2.36 2.55
CA PRO A 261 -17.73 3.24 3.66
C PRO A 261 -17.31 2.48 4.92
N GLY A 262 -16.40 3.08 5.68
CA GLY A 262 -15.88 2.56 6.94
C GLY A 262 -14.84 1.47 6.76
N GLN A 263 -14.20 1.12 7.87
CA GLN A 263 -13.14 0.13 7.91
C GLN A 263 -13.72 -1.30 7.81
N GLU A 264 -12.98 -2.21 7.17
CA GLU A 264 -13.32 -3.63 7.06
C GLU A 264 -14.80 -3.87 6.66
N ASN A 265 -15.31 -3.13 5.68
CA ASN A 265 -16.71 -3.21 5.31
C ASN A 265 -17.09 -4.62 4.83
N VAL A 266 -18.09 -5.24 5.49
CA VAL A 266 -18.49 -6.63 5.25
C VAL A 266 -19.21 -6.84 3.93
N HIS A 267 -19.69 -5.79 3.28
CA HIS A 267 -20.33 -5.83 1.96
C HIS A 267 -19.35 -5.64 0.82
N GLY A 268 -18.11 -5.17 1.10
CA GLY A 268 -17.04 -4.97 0.13
C GLY A 268 -16.25 -6.24 -0.17
N PHE A 269 -14.98 -6.06 -0.56
CA PHE A 269 -14.08 -7.18 -0.88
C PHE A 269 -13.90 -8.17 0.28
N ASN A 270 -14.10 -7.76 1.54
CA ASN A 270 -14.09 -8.66 2.71
C ASN A 270 -15.22 -9.72 2.70
N SER A 271 -16.23 -9.57 1.85
CA SER A 271 -17.27 -10.58 1.64
C SER A 271 -16.78 -11.79 0.83
N ILE A 272 -15.59 -11.73 0.23
CA ILE A 272 -15.06 -12.79 -0.63
C ILE A 272 -14.66 -13.98 0.24
N ASN A 273 -15.19 -15.16 -0.10
CA ASN A 273 -14.73 -16.40 0.52
C ASN A 273 -13.26 -16.66 0.10
N PRO A 274 -12.34 -16.94 1.04
CA PRO A 274 -10.94 -17.21 0.72
C PRO A 274 -10.70 -18.31 -0.32
N ASN A 275 -11.60 -19.30 -0.43
CA ASN A 275 -11.53 -20.34 -1.44
C ASN A 275 -11.75 -19.83 -2.89
N TRP A 276 -12.20 -18.58 -3.03
CA TRP A 276 -12.49 -17.96 -4.33
C TRP A 276 -11.49 -16.87 -4.68
N PHE A 277 -10.42 -16.70 -3.90
CA PHE A 277 -9.37 -15.75 -4.26
C PHE A 277 -8.82 -16.03 -5.63
N ASN A 278 -8.64 -14.97 -6.39
CA ASN A 278 -8.03 -15.01 -7.71
C ASN A 278 -6.74 -14.18 -7.70
N PHE A 279 -5.63 -14.83 -7.95
CA PHE A 279 -4.32 -14.18 -7.92
C PHE A 279 -4.09 -13.25 -9.12
N ASP A 280 -4.75 -13.52 -10.23
CA ASP A 280 -4.64 -12.68 -11.42
C ASP A 280 -5.40 -11.35 -11.24
N ASP A 281 -6.42 -11.32 -10.36
CA ASP A 281 -7.15 -10.09 -10.06
C ASP A 281 -6.29 -9.04 -9.33
N HIS A 282 -5.14 -9.45 -8.76
CA HIS A 282 -4.18 -8.50 -8.18
C HIS A 282 -3.56 -7.57 -9.22
N ARG A 283 -3.51 -8.02 -10.47
CA ARG A 283 -3.13 -7.25 -11.66
C ARG A 283 -4.39 -7.01 -12.48
N GLY A 284 -4.36 -6.06 -13.37
CA GLY A 284 -5.52 -5.85 -14.25
C GLY A 284 -5.89 -4.40 -14.43
N VAL A 285 -7.13 -4.16 -14.84
CA VAL A 285 -7.62 -2.82 -15.16
C VAL A 285 -8.16 -2.14 -13.90
N TYR A 286 -7.51 -1.05 -13.53
CA TYR A 286 -7.95 -0.13 -12.51
C TYR A 286 -8.32 1.20 -13.15
N PHE A 287 -9.60 1.56 -13.12
CA PHE A 287 -10.11 2.84 -13.65
C PHE A 287 -9.65 3.11 -15.09
N HIS A 288 -9.92 2.15 -15.99
CA HIS A 288 -9.53 2.18 -17.42
C HIS A 288 -8.01 2.12 -17.67
N THR A 289 -7.19 1.79 -16.69
CA THR A 289 -5.75 1.71 -16.87
C THR A 289 -5.21 0.37 -16.37
N GLN A 290 -4.49 -0.33 -17.24
CA GLN A 290 -3.90 -1.64 -16.93
C GLN A 290 -2.70 -1.50 -15.99
N ILE A 291 -2.70 -2.24 -14.88
CA ILE A 291 -1.56 -2.40 -13.96
C ILE A 291 -1.08 -3.85 -14.00
N GLY A 292 0.24 -4.06 -14.07
CA GLY A 292 0.91 -5.35 -14.01
C GLY A 292 2.11 -5.44 -14.94
N ALA A 293 3.20 -6.06 -14.48
CA ALA A 293 4.48 -6.09 -15.20
C ALA A 293 4.37 -6.75 -16.59
N GLU A 294 3.54 -7.79 -16.71
CA GLU A 294 3.39 -8.57 -17.95
C GLU A 294 2.21 -8.14 -18.80
N LEU A 295 1.24 -7.43 -18.22
CA LEU A 295 -0.02 -7.06 -18.86
C LEU A 295 -0.08 -5.59 -19.26
N GLY A 296 0.60 -4.73 -18.48
CA GLY A 296 0.60 -3.30 -18.70
C GLY A 296 1.50 -2.87 -19.87
N ARG A 297 1.11 -1.82 -20.53
CA ARG A 297 1.92 -1.23 -21.62
C ARG A 297 3.17 -0.53 -21.06
N CYS A 298 4.22 -0.56 -21.86
CA CYS A 298 5.50 0.13 -21.58
C CYS A 298 5.98 0.90 -22.83
N PRO A 299 6.10 2.23 -22.79
CA PRO A 299 5.73 3.12 -21.69
C PRO A 299 4.25 2.99 -21.33
N ALA A 300 3.93 3.29 -20.06
CA ALA A 300 2.56 3.22 -19.58
C ALA A 300 1.65 4.21 -20.31
N THR A 301 0.39 3.81 -20.46
CA THR A 301 -0.69 4.62 -21.06
C THR A 301 -1.82 4.77 -20.05
N VAL A 302 -2.60 5.83 -20.17
CA VAL A 302 -3.70 6.16 -19.26
C VAL A 302 -5.02 6.04 -20.02
N GLY A 303 -6.05 5.45 -19.38
CA GLY A 303 -7.40 5.39 -19.95
C GLY A 303 -7.53 4.53 -21.20
N GLN A 304 -6.69 3.51 -21.35
CA GLN A 304 -6.75 2.56 -22.46
C GLN A 304 -6.93 1.16 -21.90
N ASP A 305 -8.13 0.66 -22.02
CA ASP A 305 -8.51 -0.72 -21.70
C ASP A 305 -7.92 -1.70 -22.74
#